data_339d792030d4fa46f14e25c8121d09a8
#
_entry.id   339d792030d4fa46f14e25c8121d09a8
#
_cell.length_a   1.000
_cell.length_b   1.000
_cell.length_c   1.000
_cell.angle_alpha   90.00
_cell.angle_beta   90.00
_cell.angle_gamma   90.00
#
_symmetry.space_group_name_H-M   'P 1'
#
loop_
_entity.id
_entity.type
_entity.pdbx_description
1 polymer ?
#
loop_
_entity_poly.entity_id
_entity_poly.type
_entity_poly.pdbx_seq_one_letter_code
_entity_poly.pdbx_strand_id
1 'polypeptide(L)'
;PKPSSAASDVYKRQILEEAGKIGSEVLDPCNLSGDHEGSKIQEDGNVITPKGYKEAYQSLRDGGWFGLEAKEKFGGQQIPVTLSAAVNEIWHSSNMSLALCHLLTQGLIYALQKSASEDQKNFYVPKLASGHWTGTMNLTEPQSGTDLSTIKTKAVKENGHYKICLLYTSDAADEGLG
;
A
#
# COMPACT_ATOMS: atom_id res chain seq x y z
N PRO A 1 8.37 -31.50 2.33
CA PRO A 1 7.12 -32.07 2.80
C PRO A 1 6.10 -30.93 2.94
N LYS A 2 4.89 -31.10 2.40
CA LYS A 2 3.80 -30.16 2.68
C LYS A 2 3.54 -30.19 4.19
N PRO A 3 3.44 -29.01 4.87
CA PRO A 3 3.08 -29.00 6.28
C PRO A 3 1.76 -29.74 6.48
N SER A 4 1.61 -30.44 7.58
CA SER A 4 0.33 -31.09 7.93
C SER A 4 -0.76 -30.02 8.01
N SER A 5 -2.03 -30.37 7.75
CA SER A 5 -3.15 -29.43 7.87
C SER A 5 -3.17 -28.73 9.22
N ALA A 6 -2.87 -29.43 10.31
CA ALA A 6 -2.78 -28.87 11.66
C ALA A 6 -1.66 -27.80 11.81
N ALA A 7 -0.46 -28.03 11.23
CA ALA A 7 0.61 -27.04 11.26
C ALA A 7 0.25 -25.78 10.42
N SER A 8 -0.45 -25.96 9.29
CA SER A 8 -0.96 -24.85 8.50
C SER A 8 -2.00 -24.02 9.27
N ASP A 9 -2.88 -24.65 10.04
CA ASP A 9 -3.92 -23.97 10.81
C ASP A 9 -3.35 -23.22 12.03
N VAL A 10 -2.33 -23.79 12.69
CA VAL A 10 -1.59 -23.10 13.75
C VAL A 10 -0.91 -21.83 13.20
N TYR A 11 -0.26 -21.92 12.05
CA TYR A 11 0.39 -20.77 11.41
C TYR A 11 -0.59 -19.67 11.03
N LYS A 12 -1.74 -20.03 10.45
CA LYS A 12 -2.80 -19.05 10.12
C LYS A 12 -3.32 -18.34 11.37
N ARG A 13 -3.55 -19.08 12.44
CA ARG A 13 -3.99 -18.53 13.74
C ARG A 13 -2.96 -17.53 14.29
N GLN A 14 -1.69 -17.88 14.27
CA GLN A 14 -0.61 -17.00 14.75
C GLN A 14 -0.54 -15.69 13.97
N ILE A 15 -0.69 -15.73 12.64
CA ILE A 15 -0.75 -14.52 11.81
C ILE A 15 -1.94 -13.64 12.22
N LEU A 16 -3.13 -14.20 12.39
CA LEU A 16 -4.32 -13.44 12.76
C LEU A 16 -4.25 -12.88 14.18
N GLU A 17 -3.72 -13.65 15.13
CA GLU A 17 -3.49 -13.20 16.52
C GLU A 17 -2.51 -12.03 16.55
N GLU A 18 -1.41 -12.11 15.80
CA GLU A 18 -0.43 -11.02 15.73
C GLU A 18 -0.97 -9.81 14.99
N ALA A 19 -1.71 -10.00 13.90
CA ALA A 19 -2.42 -8.91 13.22
C ALA A 19 -3.42 -8.21 14.14
N GLY A 20 -4.12 -8.98 15.00
CA GLY A 20 -5.03 -8.44 16.01
C GLY A 20 -4.32 -7.58 17.05
N LYS A 21 -3.16 -8.02 17.56
CA LYS A 21 -2.35 -7.21 18.47
C LYS A 21 -1.87 -5.92 17.83
N ILE A 22 -1.32 -6.00 16.61
CA ILE A 22 -0.92 -4.80 15.85
C ILE A 22 -2.12 -3.86 15.66
N GLY A 23 -3.29 -4.39 15.32
CA GLY A 23 -4.51 -3.61 15.20
C GLY A 23 -4.81 -2.83 16.48
N SER A 24 -4.89 -3.51 17.61
CA SER A 24 -5.30 -2.94 18.89
C SER A 24 -4.21 -2.13 19.60
N GLU A 25 -2.94 -2.52 19.49
CA GLU A 25 -1.85 -1.92 20.26
C GLU A 25 -1.04 -0.87 19.48
N VAL A 26 -1.08 -0.93 18.14
CA VAL A 26 -0.26 -0.06 17.27
C VAL A 26 -1.12 0.87 16.41
N LEU A 27 -2.13 0.32 15.71
CA LEU A 27 -2.91 1.08 14.75
C LEU A 27 -4.04 1.90 15.40
N ASP A 28 -4.84 1.26 16.25
CA ASP A 28 -5.97 1.92 16.93
C ASP A 28 -5.54 3.12 17.79
N PRO A 29 -4.46 3.07 18.60
CA PRO A 29 -4.04 4.22 19.41
C PRO A 29 -3.71 5.48 18.62
N CYS A 30 -3.31 5.37 17.35
CA CYS A 30 -3.02 6.53 16.52
C CYS A 30 -4.18 6.93 15.58
N ASN A 31 -5.31 6.23 15.60
CA ASN A 31 -6.46 6.55 14.76
C ASN A 31 -7.04 7.93 15.10
N LEU A 32 -7.25 8.21 16.38
CA LEU A 32 -7.80 9.49 16.85
C LEU A 32 -6.86 10.67 16.59
N SER A 33 -5.53 10.49 16.78
CA SER A 33 -4.55 11.53 16.44
C SER A 33 -4.55 11.81 14.93
N GLY A 34 -4.72 10.78 14.11
CA GLY A 34 -4.86 10.91 12.67
C GLY A 34 -6.03 11.77 12.25
N ASP A 35 -7.19 11.57 12.88
CA ASP A 35 -8.41 12.34 12.62
C ASP A 35 -8.27 13.81 13.06
N HIS A 36 -7.75 14.06 14.27
CA HIS A 36 -7.66 15.39 14.84
C HIS A 36 -6.53 16.24 14.24
N GLU A 37 -5.35 15.65 14.02
CA GLU A 37 -4.17 16.41 13.61
C GLU A 37 -4.09 16.54 12.08
N GLY A 38 -4.44 15.49 11.34
CA GLY A 38 -4.25 15.38 9.90
C GLY A 38 -2.78 15.45 9.48
N SER A 39 -2.51 15.23 8.22
CA SER A 39 -1.18 15.46 7.62
C SER A 39 -1.02 16.92 7.21
N LYS A 40 0.18 17.48 7.38
CA LYS A 40 0.47 18.89 7.08
C LYS A 40 1.65 19.00 6.14
N ILE A 41 1.47 19.77 5.06
CA ILE A 41 2.56 20.10 4.13
C ILE A 41 3.33 21.28 4.72
N GLN A 42 4.67 21.16 4.75
CA GLN A 42 5.57 22.23 5.16
C GLN A 42 5.99 23.09 3.95
N GLU A 43 6.57 24.26 4.23
CA GLU A 43 7.07 25.19 3.19
C GLU A 43 8.15 24.58 2.29
N ASP A 44 8.92 23.62 2.79
CA ASP A 44 9.94 22.86 2.02
C ASP A 44 9.35 21.70 1.21
N GLY A 45 8.03 21.51 1.20
CA GLY A 45 7.33 20.42 0.51
C GLY A 45 7.30 19.10 1.27
N ASN A 46 7.91 19.00 2.44
CA ASN A 46 7.83 17.80 3.26
C ASN A 46 6.45 17.69 3.93
N VAL A 47 6.04 16.44 4.21
CA VAL A 47 4.78 16.17 4.90
C VAL A 47 5.06 15.69 6.32
N ILE A 48 4.45 16.36 7.29
CA ILE A 48 4.37 15.88 8.67
C ILE A 48 3.12 15.01 8.79
N THR A 49 3.31 13.77 9.17
CA THR A 49 2.22 12.84 9.48
C THR A 49 1.74 13.04 10.92
N PRO A 50 0.50 12.65 11.25
CA PRO A 50 0.00 12.66 12.62
C PRO A 50 0.88 11.88 13.59
N LYS A 51 0.80 12.23 14.85
CA LYS A 51 1.55 11.54 15.92
C LYS A 51 1.23 10.04 15.93
N GLY A 52 2.27 9.21 16.01
CA GLY A 52 2.17 7.75 16.06
C GLY A 52 2.20 7.07 14.68
N TYR A 53 1.92 7.78 13.59
CA TYR A 53 1.84 7.17 12.23
C TYR A 53 3.19 6.65 11.76
N LYS A 54 4.25 7.39 11.99
CA LYS A 54 5.60 6.99 11.59
C LYS A 54 6.06 5.73 12.32
N GLU A 55 5.81 5.66 13.62
CA GLU A 55 6.14 4.52 14.47
C GLU A 55 5.28 3.31 14.12
N ALA A 56 3.99 3.51 13.87
CA ALA A 56 3.09 2.46 13.44
C ALA A 56 3.50 1.89 12.07
N TYR A 57 3.81 2.74 11.10
CA TYR A 57 4.35 2.33 9.81
C TYR A 57 5.65 1.53 9.96
N GLN A 58 6.56 1.99 10.81
CA GLN A 58 7.81 1.31 11.11
C GLN A 58 7.58 -0.09 11.69
N SER A 59 6.64 -0.22 12.63
CA SER A 59 6.26 -1.51 13.21
C SER A 59 5.75 -2.50 12.15
N LEU A 60 4.90 -2.04 11.22
CA LEU A 60 4.44 -2.85 10.10
C LEU A 60 5.60 -3.28 9.18
N ARG A 61 6.51 -2.37 8.90
CA ARG A 61 7.68 -2.63 8.06
C ARG A 61 8.61 -3.67 8.70
N ASP A 62 8.97 -3.44 9.96
CA ASP A 62 9.92 -4.29 10.68
C ASP A 62 9.35 -5.69 10.96
N GLY A 63 8.02 -5.82 11.06
CA GLY A 63 7.30 -7.08 11.11
C GLY A 63 7.16 -7.80 9.76
N GLY A 64 7.60 -7.18 8.64
CA GLY A 64 7.50 -7.77 7.30
C GLY A 64 6.10 -7.84 6.71
N TRP A 65 5.16 -7.04 7.22
CA TRP A 65 3.76 -7.10 6.86
C TRP A 65 3.44 -6.58 5.45
N PHE A 66 4.29 -5.75 4.87
CA PHE A 66 4.13 -5.30 3.48
C PHE A 66 4.33 -6.42 2.46
N GLY A 67 5.05 -7.48 2.83
CA GLY A 67 5.36 -8.61 1.97
C GLY A 67 4.38 -9.78 2.04
N LEU A 68 3.22 -9.67 2.68
CA LEU A 68 2.31 -10.79 2.91
C LEU A 68 2.00 -11.62 1.65
N GLU A 69 1.60 -10.98 0.55
CA GLU A 69 1.22 -11.64 -0.69
C GLU A 69 2.36 -11.69 -1.74
N ALA A 70 3.45 -10.98 -1.50
CA ALA A 70 4.59 -11.01 -2.40
C ALA A 70 5.21 -12.41 -2.42
N LYS A 71 5.69 -12.84 -3.60
CA LYS A 71 6.36 -14.13 -3.75
C LYS A 71 7.64 -14.19 -2.92
N GLU A 72 7.97 -15.37 -2.40
CA GLU A 72 9.17 -15.63 -1.61
C GLU A 72 10.45 -15.18 -2.32
N LYS A 73 10.56 -15.37 -3.64
CA LYS A 73 11.71 -14.94 -4.44
C LYS A 73 11.95 -13.42 -4.40
N PHE A 74 10.98 -12.62 -3.96
CA PHE A 74 11.06 -11.17 -3.79
C PHE A 74 11.11 -10.74 -2.32
N GLY A 75 11.31 -11.69 -1.40
CA GLY A 75 11.33 -11.43 0.04
C GLY A 75 9.95 -11.39 0.70
N GLY A 76 8.90 -11.85 0.01
CA GLY A 76 7.55 -11.94 0.56
C GLY A 76 7.27 -13.25 1.27
N GLN A 77 6.10 -13.33 1.89
CA GLN A 77 5.63 -14.51 2.66
C GLN A 77 4.70 -15.42 1.84
N GLN A 78 4.23 -14.96 0.69
CA GLN A 78 3.36 -15.69 -0.24
C GLN A 78 2.15 -16.34 0.44
N ILE A 79 1.55 -15.65 1.42
CA ILE A 79 0.37 -16.17 2.12
C ILE A 79 -0.86 -16.16 1.18
N PRO A 80 -1.86 -17.01 1.45
CA PRO A 80 -3.11 -17.00 0.69
C PRO A 80 -3.85 -15.66 0.80
N VAL A 81 -4.44 -15.19 -0.30
CA VAL A 81 -5.20 -13.93 -0.36
C VAL A 81 -6.33 -13.88 0.69
N THR A 82 -6.97 -15.01 0.98
CA THR A 82 -8.01 -15.09 2.02
C THR A 82 -7.48 -14.75 3.42
N LEU A 83 -6.24 -15.14 3.72
CA LEU A 83 -5.60 -14.80 5.00
C LEU A 83 -5.18 -13.33 5.04
N SER A 84 -4.64 -12.82 3.94
CA SER A 84 -4.32 -11.40 3.79
C SER A 84 -5.58 -10.52 3.88
N ALA A 85 -6.70 -10.96 3.31
CA ALA A 85 -7.98 -10.25 3.44
C ALA A 85 -8.45 -10.15 4.90
N ALA A 86 -8.30 -11.21 5.69
CA ALA A 86 -8.64 -11.18 7.11
C ALA A 86 -7.72 -10.24 7.92
N VAL A 87 -6.41 -10.20 7.61
CA VAL A 87 -5.48 -9.22 8.19
C VAL A 87 -5.90 -7.79 7.83
N ASN A 88 -6.22 -7.54 6.56
CA ASN A 88 -6.68 -6.23 6.10
C ASN A 88 -7.99 -5.81 6.79
N GLU A 89 -8.94 -6.72 7.00
CA GLU A 89 -10.19 -6.44 7.74
C GLU A 89 -9.89 -5.94 9.17
N ILE A 90 -9.01 -6.64 9.90
CA ILE A 90 -8.58 -6.24 11.24
C ILE A 90 -7.98 -4.83 11.23
N TRP A 91 -7.08 -4.54 10.32
CA TRP A 91 -6.35 -3.26 10.29
C TRP A 91 -7.21 -2.10 9.80
N HIS A 92 -8.08 -2.32 8.81
CA HIS A 92 -9.02 -1.29 8.37
C HIS A 92 -10.04 -0.93 9.45
N SER A 93 -10.45 -1.90 10.27
CA SER A 93 -11.32 -1.62 11.43
C SER A 93 -10.60 -0.86 12.55
N SER A 94 -9.27 -1.01 12.66
CA SER A 94 -8.47 -0.33 13.68
C SER A 94 -8.06 1.10 13.26
N ASN A 95 -7.54 1.26 12.05
CA ASN A 95 -7.11 2.55 11.51
C ASN A 95 -7.14 2.51 9.96
N MET A 96 -8.24 2.94 9.38
CA MET A 96 -8.45 2.92 7.94
C MET A 96 -7.39 3.73 7.17
N SER A 97 -7.05 4.91 7.63
CA SER A 97 -6.17 5.82 6.90
C SER A 97 -4.73 5.27 6.77
N LEU A 98 -4.22 4.62 7.81
CA LEU A 98 -2.91 3.98 7.75
C LEU A 98 -2.96 2.64 6.99
N ALA A 99 -4.03 1.86 7.16
CA ALA A 99 -4.23 0.60 6.47
C ALA A 99 -4.36 0.77 4.94
N LEU A 100 -4.90 1.90 4.46
CA LEU A 100 -4.95 2.21 3.02
C LEU A 100 -3.56 2.30 2.39
N CYS A 101 -2.55 2.81 3.10
CA CYS A 101 -1.17 2.82 2.61
C CYS A 101 -0.64 1.39 2.35
N HIS A 102 -0.94 0.47 3.26
CA HIS A 102 -0.61 -0.95 3.11
C HIS A 102 -1.36 -1.59 1.93
N LEU A 103 -2.68 -1.40 1.86
CA LEU A 103 -3.53 -1.96 0.82
C LEU A 103 -3.10 -1.53 -0.59
N LEU A 104 -2.83 -0.25 -0.79
CA LEU A 104 -2.41 0.27 -2.10
C LEU A 104 -1.03 -0.27 -2.50
N THR A 105 -0.13 -0.44 -1.54
CA THR A 105 1.18 -1.06 -1.77
C THR A 105 1.03 -2.53 -2.18
N GLN A 106 0.16 -3.30 -1.53
CA GLN A 106 -0.16 -4.67 -1.94
C GLN A 106 -0.75 -4.73 -3.36
N GLY A 107 -1.65 -3.81 -3.69
CA GLY A 107 -2.22 -3.70 -5.03
C GLY A 107 -1.15 -3.48 -6.10
N LEU A 108 -0.17 -2.60 -5.84
CA LEU A 108 0.96 -2.38 -6.74
C LEU A 108 1.85 -3.63 -6.87
N ILE A 109 2.17 -4.30 -5.75
CA ILE A 109 2.94 -5.55 -5.77
C ILE A 109 2.24 -6.59 -6.65
N TYR A 110 0.93 -6.75 -6.50
CA TYR A 110 0.14 -7.69 -7.30
C TYR A 110 0.20 -7.33 -8.80
N ALA A 111 -0.01 -6.05 -9.14
CA ALA A 111 0.02 -5.59 -10.53
C ALA A 111 1.41 -5.81 -11.17
N LEU A 112 2.49 -5.51 -10.46
CA LEU A 112 3.85 -5.75 -10.92
C LEU A 112 4.12 -7.25 -11.13
N GLN A 113 3.79 -8.07 -10.15
CA GLN A 113 4.01 -9.53 -10.25
C GLN A 113 3.26 -10.15 -11.42
N LYS A 114 2.10 -9.61 -11.78
CA LYS A 114 1.26 -10.13 -12.86
C LYS A 114 1.70 -9.64 -14.24
N SER A 115 2.04 -8.36 -14.38
CA SER A 115 2.09 -7.70 -15.69
C SER A 115 3.43 -7.05 -16.04
N ALA A 116 4.34 -6.85 -15.06
CA ALA A 116 5.61 -6.21 -15.32
C ALA A 116 6.66 -7.16 -15.93
N SER A 117 7.71 -6.61 -16.53
CA SER A 117 8.87 -7.39 -16.96
C SER A 117 9.63 -7.96 -15.75
N GLU A 118 10.45 -9.00 -15.97
CA GLU A 118 11.24 -9.59 -14.86
C GLU A 118 12.21 -8.56 -14.26
N ASP A 119 12.79 -7.68 -15.07
CA ASP A 119 13.67 -6.61 -14.57
C ASP A 119 12.92 -5.65 -13.66
N GLN A 120 11.72 -5.23 -14.06
CA GLN A 120 10.87 -4.37 -13.22
C GLN A 120 10.44 -5.09 -11.93
N LYS A 121 10.04 -6.37 -12.00
CA LYS A 121 9.70 -7.16 -10.81
C LYS A 121 10.88 -7.24 -9.84
N ASN A 122 12.06 -7.59 -10.34
CA ASN A 122 13.26 -7.74 -9.53
C ASN A 122 13.72 -6.40 -8.90
N PHE A 123 13.45 -5.30 -9.56
CA PHE A 123 13.83 -3.96 -9.06
C PHE A 123 12.83 -3.39 -8.05
N TYR A 124 11.53 -3.46 -8.36
CA TYR A 124 10.49 -2.79 -7.55
C TYR A 124 9.92 -3.66 -6.43
N VAL A 125 9.58 -4.92 -6.71
CA VAL A 125 8.83 -5.75 -5.75
C VAL A 125 9.56 -5.94 -4.42
N PRO A 126 10.88 -6.20 -4.36
CA PRO A 126 11.58 -6.32 -3.08
C PRO A 126 11.50 -5.05 -2.21
N LYS A 127 11.55 -3.87 -2.82
CA LYS A 127 11.49 -2.60 -2.10
C LYS A 127 10.10 -2.29 -1.54
N LEU A 128 9.07 -2.71 -2.26
CA LEU A 128 7.67 -2.62 -1.82
C LEU A 128 7.36 -3.67 -0.75
N ALA A 129 7.77 -4.93 -0.96
CA ALA A 129 7.56 -6.02 -0.02
C ALA A 129 8.28 -5.80 1.32
N SER A 130 9.43 -5.13 1.31
CA SER A 130 10.14 -4.73 2.54
C SER A 130 9.57 -3.47 3.20
N GLY A 131 8.61 -2.78 2.59
CA GLY A 131 8.06 -1.54 3.11
C GLY A 131 8.99 -0.33 3.04
N HIS A 132 10.13 -0.41 2.31
CA HIS A 132 10.98 0.75 2.07
C HIS A 132 10.34 1.74 1.10
N TRP A 133 9.55 1.24 0.18
CA TRP A 133 8.75 2.02 -0.74
C TRP A 133 7.27 1.68 -0.59
N THR A 134 6.44 2.65 -0.88
CA THR A 134 4.98 2.49 -0.90
C THR A 134 4.44 2.62 -2.31
N GLY A 135 3.25 2.06 -2.52
CA GLY A 135 2.48 2.22 -3.74
C GLY A 135 1.30 3.15 -3.54
N THR A 136 0.94 3.85 -4.59
CA THR A 136 -0.27 4.66 -4.68
C THR A 136 -1.07 4.30 -5.91
N MET A 137 -2.34 4.67 -5.94
CA MET A 137 -3.21 4.50 -7.09
C MET A 137 -3.79 5.84 -7.50
N ASN A 138 -3.43 6.29 -8.71
CA ASN A 138 -3.95 7.49 -9.34
C ASN A 138 -4.83 7.03 -10.52
N LEU A 139 -6.10 6.76 -10.27
CA LEU A 139 -7.02 6.16 -11.24
C LEU A 139 -8.16 7.10 -11.62
N THR A 140 -8.75 7.78 -10.65
CA THR A 140 -9.92 8.63 -10.83
C THR A 140 -9.55 9.92 -11.57
N GLU A 141 -10.32 10.27 -12.58
CA GLU A 141 -10.28 11.53 -13.29
C GLU A 141 -11.61 12.29 -13.09
N PRO A 142 -11.70 13.60 -13.33
CA PRO A 142 -12.92 14.37 -13.11
C PRO A 142 -14.16 13.79 -13.83
N GLN A 143 -13.97 13.22 -15.02
CA GLN A 143 -15.01 12.59 -15.83
C GLN A 143 -15.10 11.07 -15.67
N SER A 144 -14.19 10.43 -14.94
CA SER A 144 -14.03 8.98 -14.86
C SER A 144 -13.80 8.52 -13.41
N GLY A 145 -14.89 8.25 -12.72
CA GLY A 145 -14.88 7.67 -11.38
C GLY A 145 -15.31 6.21 -11.42
N THR A 146 -16.60 5.97 -11.26
CA THR A 146 -17.18 4.61 -11.34
C THR A 146 -17.08 4.02 -12.75
N ASP A 147 -17.34 4.83 -13.76
CA ASP A 147 -17.16 4.43 -15.16
C ASP A 147 -15.74 4.73 -15.64
N LEU A 148 -14.89 3.71 -15.63
CA LEU A 148 -13.51 3.79 -16.08
C LEU A 148 -13.35 3.80 -17.61
N SER A 149 -14.43 3.59 -18.38
CA SER A 149 -14.35 3.62 -19.86
C SER A 149 -14.03 4.99 -20.43
N THR A 150 -14.22 6.03 -19.63
CA THR A 150 -14.02 7.44 -19.99
C THR A 150 -12.63 7.98 -19.63
N ILE A 151 -11.72 7.14 -19.10
CA ILE A 151 -10.33 7.53 -18.76
C ILE A 151 -9.63 8.12 -19.99
N LYS A 152 -9.01 9.29 -19.79
CA LYS A 152 -8.25 10.02 -20.83
C LYS A 152 -6.74 9.98 -20.62
N THR A 153 -6.27 9.53 -19.46
CA THR A 153 -4.84 9.35 -19.16
C THR A 153 -4.16 8.54 -20.26
N LYS A 154 -3.08 9.08 -20.81
CA LYS A 154 -2.30 8.45 -21.89
C LYS A 154 -0.82 8.37 -21.51
N ALA A 155 -0.18 7.29 -21.93
CA ALA A 155 1.27 7.14 -21.90
C ALA A 155 1.81 7.38 -23.33
N VAL A 156 2.55 8.46 -23.54
CA VAL A 156 3.15 8.80 -24.82
C VAL A 156 4.64 8.47 -24.77
N LYS A 157 5.13 7.70 -25.75
CA LYS A 157 6.54 7.33 -25.83
C LYS A 157 7.34 8.51 -26.36
N GLU A 158 8.36 8.92 -25.61
CA GLU A 158 9.23 10.04 -25.94
C GLU A 158 10.68 9.73 -25.52
N ASN A 159 11.63 9.74 -26.48
CA ASN A 159 13.07 9.58 -26.22
C ASN A 159 13.45 8.43 -25.26
N GLY A 160 12.88 7.24 -25.43
CA GLY A 160 13.21 6.04 -24.63
C GLY A 160 12.49 5.92 -23.29
N HIS A 161 11.63 6.86 -22.94
CA HIS A 161 10.75 6.82 -21.76
C HIS A 161 9.29 7.09 -22.16
N TYR A 162 8.37 6.95 -21.21
CA TYR A 162 6.97 7.31 -21.39
C TYR A 162 6.65 8.55 -20.58
N LYS A 163 6.04 9.53 -21.23
CA LYS A 163 5.40 10.67 -20.57
C LYS A 163 3.95 10.29 -20.27
N ILE A 164 3.59 10.27 -19.00
CA ILE A 164 2.22 9.98 -18.57
C ILE A 164 1.53 11.31 -18.32
N CYS A 165 0.46 11.57 -19.06
CA CYS A 165 -0.37 12.76 -18.87
C CYS A 165 -1.58 12.38 -18.03
N LEU A 166 -1.57 12.80 -16.76
CA LEU A 166 -2.70 12.71 -15.84
C LEU A 166 -3.45 14.05 -15.91
N LEU A 167 -4.66 14.05 -16.47
CA LEU A 167 -5.45 15.29 -16.65
C LEU A 167 -5.73 16.00 -15.32
N TYR A 168 -5.85 15.22 -14.23
CA TYR A 168 -6.14 15.73 -12.89
C TYR A 168 -4.98 16.52 -12.26
N THR A 169 -3.74 16.15 -12.54
CA THR A 169 -2.56 16.83 -11.96
C THR A 169 -2.21 18.14 -12.66
N SER A 170 -2.57 18.30 -13.94
CA SER A 170 -2.34 19.57 -14.64
C SER A 170 -3.29 20.67 -14.16
N ASP A 171 -4.57 20.35 -13.96
CA ASP A 171 -5.55 21.35 -13.51
C ASP A 171 -5.33 21.75 -12.03
N ALA A 172 -4.98 20.80 -11.16
CA ALA A 172 -4.69 21.09 -9.76
C ALA A 172 -3.41 21.92 -9.55
N ALA A 173 -2.42 21.79 -10.44
CA ALA A 173 -1.20 22.59 -10.41
C ALA A 173 -1.44 24.02 -10.91
N ASP A 174 -2.31 24.19 -11.91
CA ASP A 174 -2.67 25.49 -12.48
C ASP A 174 -3.60 26.29 -11.54
N GLU A 175 -4.51 25.64 -10.82
CA GLU A 175 -5.40 26.29 -9.84
C GLU A 175 -4.67 26.67 -8.54
N GLY A 176 -3.55 26.04 -8.20
CA GLY A 176 -2.75 26.36 -7.00
C GLY A 176 -1.80 27.55 -7.15
N LEU A 177 -1.68 28.12 -8.37
CA LEU A 177 -0.81 29.24 -8.69
C LEU A 177 -1.58 30.54 -9.01
N GLY A 178 -2.88 30.54 -8.78
CA GLY A 178 -3.74 31.71 -8.95
C GLY A 178 -3.81 32.59 -7.69
#